data_f31adeadd5174c1912e8094a2b374dc5
#
_entry.id   f31adeadd5174c1912e8094a2b374dc5
#
_cell.length_a   1.000
_cell.length_b   1.000
_cell.length_c   1.000
_cell.angle_alpha   90.00
_cell.angle_beta   90.00
_cell.angle_gamma   90.00
#
_symmetry.space_group_name_H-M   'P 1'
#
loop_
_entity.id
_entity.type
_entity.pdbx_description
1 polymer ?
#
loop_
_entity_poly.entity_id
_entity_poly.type
_entity_poly.pdbx_seq_one_letter_code
_entity_poly.pdbx_strand_id
1 'polypeptide(L)'
;MAAKQVLFGDDARSKMVRGINVLANAVKVTLGPKGRNVVLDRAFGAPTVTKDGLSVAKEIELKDKFENMGACMVREVASKTSDNAGDGTTTATVLAQAIVDEGMKFVAAGMNPMDLKRGIDKAVAAAIEELRKISKPTTTNKEIAQVGAISANSDAEIGDIISEAMDKVGKEGVITVEDGKSLKNELEVVEGMQFDRGYLSPYFINQPEKQAAVLDNPFILLHDKKISNIRELLPVLEQVAKAARPLVIIAEDIDGEALATLVVNSIRGILKVVAVKAPGFGDRRAAMLEDIAVLTGGTVISTNVGLTLDKATLEQLGTAKKVEVTKENTTIIDGAGQAEAIENRVRNIRTQIEAATSDYDREKLQERVAKLAGGVALIKVGAATEVEMKEKKARVEDALHATRAAVEEGIVAGGGVALIRAKQAIRDIKGDNDEQNAGIRIVLRAMEEPLRQIVANAGDEPSVVVNTVAQGEGNFGYNAQTGEYGDLVEMGVLDPTKVTRTALQNAASVASLILTTDCMVADIPQDDKPMPAGMEGMGGMPGMM
;
A
#
# COMPACT_ATOMS: atom_id res chain seq x y z
N MET A 1 25.12 12.67 23.64
CA MET A 1 24.00 13.12 22.81
C MET A 1 24.53 14.17 21.82
N ALA A 2 24.18 14.07 20.55
CA ALA A 2 24.56 15.09 19.57
C ALA A 2 23.88 16.41 19.93
N ALA A 3 24.55 17.54 19.67
CA ALA A 3 23.97 18.87 19.87
C ALA A 3 22.79 19.07 18.91
N LYS A 4 21.77 19.80 19.36
CA LYS A 4 20.57 20.07 18.58
C LYS A 4 20.55 21.53 18.13
N GLN A 5 20.10 21.75 16.91
CA GLN A 5 19.71 23.06 16.42
C GLN A 5 18.20 23.22 16.55
N VAL A 6 17.74 24.38 17.02
CA VAL A 6 16.32 24.66 17.23
C VAL A 6 15.98 25.92 16.42
N LEU A 7 14.88 25.83 15.65
CA LEU A 7 14.28 26.97 14.95
C LEU A 7 12.87 27.20 15.48
N PHE A 8 12.44 28.46 15.52
CA PHE A 8 11.14 28.87 16.01
C PHE A 8 10.39 29.74 14.99
N GLY A 9 9.08 29.81 15.16
CA GLY A 9 8.20 30.75 14.47
C GLY A 9 8.34 30.72 12.95
N ASP A 10 8.47 31.90 12.35
CA ASP A 10 8.46 32.05 10.89
C ASP A 10 9.67 31.43 10.20
N ASP A 11 10.84 31.40 10.84
CA ASP A 11 12.04 30.77 10.28
C ASP A 11 11.83 29.25 10.15
N ALA A 12 11.25 28.61 11.17
CA ALA A 12 10.92 27.20 11.14
C ALA A 12 9.88 26.90 10.06
N ARG A 13 8.79 27.67 10.03
CA ARG A 13 7.69 27.51 9.05
C ARG A 13 8.17 27.70 7.61
N SER A 14 8.94 28.75 7.34
CA SER A 14 9.44 29.04 5.99
C SER A 14 10.30 27.90 5.42
N LYS A 15 11.18 27.31 6.24
CA LYS A 15 12.00 26.17 5.80
C LYS A 15 11.13 24.92 5.56
N MET A 16 10.19 24.65 6.45
CA MET A 16 9.27 23.53 6.30
C MET A 16 8.46 23.62 5.01
N VAL A 17 7.83 24.78 4.74
CA VAL A 17 7.06 25.03 3.51
C VAL A 17 7.94 24.89 2.26
N ARG A 18 9.19 25.36 2.30
CA ARG A 18 10.09 25.19 1.18
C ARG A 18 10.34 23.71 0.86
N GLY A 19 10.59 22.88 1.88
CA GLY A 19 10.76 21.44 1.71
C GLY A 19 9.51 20.75 1.16
N ILE A 20 8.32 21.12 1.66
CA ILE A 20 7.03 20.66 1.17
C ILE A 20 6.88 20.98 -0.32
N ASN A 21 7.16 22.23 -0.70
CA ASN A 21 7.00 22.68 -2.08
C ASN A 21 7.98 22.01 -3.04
N VAL A 22 9.20 21.74 -2.63
CA VAL A 22 10.16 20.99 -3.45
C VAL A 22 9.63 19.60 -3.76
N LEU A 23 9.19 18.85 -2.75
CA LEU A 23 8.67 17.51 -2.95
C LEU A 23 7.37 17.52 -3.75
N ALA A 24 6.39 18.33 -3.35
CA ALA A 24 5.09 18.36 -4.00
C ALA A 24 5.18 18.81 -5.48
N ASN A 25 6.05 19.76 -5.80
CA ASN A 25 6.27 20.20 -7.18
C ASN A 25 6.89 19.09 -8.07
N ALA A 26 7.74 18.24 -7.51
CA ALA A 26 8.28 17.10 -8.23
C ALA A 26 7.22 15.99 -8.46
N VAL A 27 6.35 15.77 -7.46
CA VAL A 27 5.30 14.73 -7.52
C VAL A 27 4.15 15.14 -8.43
N LYS A 28 3.64 16.39 -8.34
CA LYS A 28 2.42 16.82 -9.04
C LYS A 28 2.50 16.83 -10.56
N VAL A 29 3.72 16.81 -11.15
CA VAL A 29 3.88 16.73 -12.61
C VAL A 29 3.40 15.41 -13.18
N THR A 30 3.25 14.37 -12.35
CA THR A 30 2.78 13.04 -12.76
C THR A 30 1.26 12.93 -12.80
N LEU A 31 0.51 13.91 -12.25
CA LEU A 31 -0.94 13.82 -12.06
C LEU A 31 -1.72 13.91 -13.38
N GLY A 32 -2.68 13.01 -13.54
CA GLY A 32 -3.66 12.99 -14.62
C GLY A 32 -3.17 12.33 -15.91
N PRO A 33 -4.04 12.23 -16.93
CA PRO A 33 -3.77 11.48 -18.16
C PRO A 33 -2.60 12.05 -18.97
N LYS A 34 -2.36 13.35 -18.91
CA LYS A 34 -1.22 14.03 -19.53
C LYS A 34 -0.08 14.35 -18.55
N GLY A 35 -0.08 13.69 -17.38
CA GLY A 35 1.04 13.71 -16.46
C GLY A 35 2.33 13.18 -17.09
N ARG A 36 3.48 13.69 -16.62
CA ARG A 36 4.79 13.42 -17.20
C ARG A 36 5.60 12.48 -16.32
N ASN A 37 6.55 11.79 -16.93
CA ASN A 37 7.51 10.97 -16.23
C ASN A 37 8.50 11.80 -15.42
N VAL A 38 8.92 11.25 -14.29
CA VAL A 38 10.06 11.72 -13.50
C VAL A 38 11.19 10.71 -13.66
N VAL A 39 12.42 11.20 -13.83
CA VAL A 39 13.62 10.37 -13.91
C VAL A 39 14.31 10.42 -12.55
N LEU A 40 14.53 9.25 -11.96
CA LEU A 40 15.17 9.08 -10.67
C LEU A 40 16.58 8.50 -10.88
N ASP A 41 17.59 9.14 -10.27
CA ASP A 41 18.96 8.63 -10.27
C ASP A 41 19.06 7.36 -9.42
N ARG A 42 20.00 6.49 -9.77
CA ARG A 42 20.30 5.28 -9.01
C ARG A 42 21.79 5.22 -8.72
N ALA A 43 22.16 4.87 -7.50
CA ALA A 43 23.56 4.69 -7.11
C ALA A 43 24.28 3.64 -7.99
N PHE A 44 23.54 2.65 -8.51
CA PHE A 44 24.04 1.63 -9.43
C PHE A 44 22.96 1.30 -10.46
N GLY A 45 23.35 1.16 -11.73
CA GLY A 45 22.48 0.81 -12.84
C GLY A 45 21.91 2.00 -13.61
N ALA A 46 20.90 1.76 -14.44
CA ALA A 46 20.24 2.80 -15.22
C ALA A 46 19.27 3.62 -14.36
N PRO A 47 19.07 4.93 -14.66
CA PRO A 47 18.03 5.72 -14.00
C PRO A 47 16.64 5.07 -14.13
N THR A 48 15.83 5.21 -13.09
CA THR A 48 14.44 4.76 -13.09
C THR A 48 13.54 5.86 -13.67
N VAL A 49 12.67 5.50 -14.59
CA VAL A 49 11.63 6.40 -15.13
C VAL A 49 10.29 5.97 -14.57
N THR A 50 9.57 6.88 -13.93
CA THR A 50 8.29 6.55 -13.29
C THR A 50 7.29 7.69 -13.38
N LYS A 51 6.00 7.34 -13.32
CA LYS A 51 4.87 8.26 -13.09
C LYS A 51 4.26 8.08 -11.70
N ASP A 52 4.69 7.07 -10.94
CA ASP A 52 4.18 6.85 -9.60
C ASP A 52 4.67 7.95 -8.63
N GLY A 53 3.70 8.68 -8.06
CA GLY A 53 3.96 9.78 -7.14
C GLY A 53 4.62 9.35 -5.83
N LEU A 54 4.35 8.14 -5.35
CA LEU A 54 4.96 7.60 -4.13
C LEU A 54 6.44 7.30 -4.34
N SER A 55 6.79 6.66 -5.45
CA SER A 55 8.20 6.40 -5.82
C SER A 55 8.99 7.69 -5.92
N VAL A 56 8.41 8.73 -6.55
CA VAL A 56 9.04 10.05 -6.63
C VAL A 56 9.22 10.65 -5.22
N ALA A 57 8.19 10.60 -4.38
CA ALA A 57 8.24 11.17 -3.04
C ALA A 57 9.28 10.49 -2.14
N LYS A 58 9.47 9.17 -2.28
CA LYS A 58 10.44 8.39 -1.49
C LYS A 58 11.90 8.73 -1.81
N GLU A 59 12.22 9.09 -3.05
CA GLU A 59 13.58 9.39 -3.49
C GLU A 59 14.03 10.82 -3.17
N ILE A 60 13.10 11.73 -2.80
CA ILE A 60 13.45 13.13 -2.52
C ILE A 60 13.97 13.26 -1.10
N GLU A 61 15.27 13.58 -0.99
CA GLU A 61 15.94 13.92 0.24
C GLU A 61 16.70 15.25 0.08
N LEU A 62 16.50 16.18 1.04
CA LEU A 62 17.04 17.52 0.96
C LEU A 62 18.23 17.70 1.91
N LYS A 63 19.24 18.46 1.48
CA LYS A 63 20.46 18.71 2.27
C LYS A 63 20.19 19.48 3.56
N ASP A 64 19.31 20.50 3.51
CA ASP A 64 18.91 21.24 4.72
C ASP A 64 17.95 20.36 5.53
N LYS A 65 18.34 20.03 6.76
CA LYS A 65 17.56 19.12 7.64
C LYS A 65 16.16 19.64 7.95
N PHE A 66 15.98 20.95 8.06
CA PHE A 66 14.68 21.54 8.35
C PHE A 66 13.77 21.54 7.11
N GLU A 67 14.30 21.82 5.93
CA GLU A 67 13.57 21.64 4.67
C GLU A 67 13.22 20.17 4.46
N ASN A 68 14.16 19.26 4.76
CA ASN A 68 13.93 17.82 4.64
C ASN A 68 12.83 17.32 5.59
N MET A 69 12.70 17.88 6.80
CA MET A 69 11.59 17.57 7.71
C MET A 69 10.23 17.91 7.07
N GLY A 70 10.12 19.06 6.38
CA GLY A 70 8.91 19.40 5.63
C GLY A 70 8.61 18.42 4.50
N ALA A 71 9.63 18.06 3.71
CA ALA A 71 9.51 17.04 2.67
C ALA A 71 9.08 15.68 3.25
N CYS A 72 9.68 15.25 4.36
CA CYS A 72 9.31 14.01 5.05
C CYS A 72 7.84 13.97 5.50
N MET A 73 7.28 15.09 5.98
CA MET A 73 5.87 15.15 6.38
C MET A 73 4.93 14.91 5.19
N VAL A 74 5.21 15.50 4.03
CA VAL A 74 4.40 15.25 2.82
C VAL A 74 4.65 13.85 2.24
N ARG A 75 5.87 13.32 2.36
CA ARG A 75 6.16 11.92 2.04
C ARG A 75 5.28 10.97 2.86
N GLU A 76 5.08 11.28 4.15
CA GLU A 76 4.19 10.50 5.03
C GLU A 76 2.73 10.55 4.55
N VAL A 77 2.25 11.70 4.03
CA VAL A 77 0.91 11.78 3.40
C VAL A 77 0.79 10.79 2.25
N ALA A 78 1.76 10.78 1.33
CA ALA A 78 1.75 9.87 0.19
C ALA A 78 1.80 8.40 0.64
N SER A 79 2.70 8.06 1.59
CA SER A 79 2.84 6.70 2.13
C SER A 79 1.56 6.21 2.81
N LYS A 80 0.96 7.02 3.69
CA LYS A 80 -0.30 6.67 4.38
C LYS A 80 -1.47 6.52 3.42
N THR A 81 -1.50 7.31 2.35
CA THR A 81 -2.55 7.19 1.33
C THR A 81 -2.41 5.89 0.55
N SER A 82 -1.18 5.52 0.19
CA SER A 82 -0.88 4.21 -0.41
C SER A 82 -1.27 3.06 0.52
N ASP A 83 -0.88 3.11 1.80
CA ASP A 83 -1.19 2.06 2.78
C ASP A 83 -2.70 1.86 2.96
N ASN A 84 -3.49 2.95 2.97
CA ASN A 84 -4.92 2.90 3.28
C ASN A 84 -5.81 2.65 2.06
N ALA A 85 -5.43 3.17 0.89
CA ALA A 85 -6.25 3.13 -0.32
C ALA A 85 -5.54 2.54 -1.54
N GLY A 86 -4.22 2.35 -1.47
CA GLY A 86 -3.38 1.77 -2.51
C GLY A 86 -3.15 2.68 -3.73
N ASP A 87 -3.85 3.80 -3.82
CA ASP A 87 -3.75 4.79 -4.91
C ASP A 87 -4.02 6.21 -4.36
N GLY A 88 -3.95 7.24 -5.20
CA GLY A 88 -4.24 8.64 -4.85
C GLY A 88 -3.10 9.38 -4.15
N THR A 89 -1.90 8.86 -4.17
CA THR A 89 -0.71 9.42 -3.51
C THR A 89 -0.37 10.82 -4.02
N THR A 90 -0.44 11.03 -5.33
CA THR A 90 -0.21 12.33 -5.98
C THR A 90 -1.32 13.33 -5.63
N THR A 91 -2.58 12.92 -5.66
CA THR A 91 -3.73 13.75 -5.28
C THR A 91 -3.61 14.20 -3.82
N ALA A 92 -3.24 13.30 -2.90
CA ALA A 92 -3.02 13.61 -1.49
C ALA A 92 -1.87 14.62 -1.29
N THR A 93 -0.79 14.47 -2.04
CA THR A 93 0.35 15.40 -2.02
C THR A 93 -0.05 16.80 -2.49
N VAL A 94 -0.82 16.89 -3.58
CA VAL A 94 -1.35 18.17 -4.10
C VAL A 94 -2.28 18.84 -3.11
N LEU A 95 -3.19 18.09 -2.51
CA LEU A 95 -4.10 18.60 -1.47
C LEU A 95 -3.34 19.07 -0.23
N ALA A 96 -2.33 18.32 0.23
CA ALA A 96 -1.53 18.71 1.38
C ALA A 96 -0.76 20.02 1.12
N GLN A 97 -0.11 20.14 -0.04
CA GLN A 97 0.54 21.38 -0.47
C GLN A 97 -0.45 22.55 -0.45
N ALA A 98 -1.63 22.39 -1.06
CA ALA A 98 -2.61 23.44 -1.17
C ALA A 98 -3.14 23.91 0.21
N ILE A 99 -3.41 22.96 1.12
CA ILE A 99 -3.85 23.29 2.48
C ILE A 99 -2.76 24.05 3.24
N VAL A 100 -1.50 23.62 3.11
CA VAL A 100 -0.37 24.30 3.76
C VAL A 100 -0.16 25.69 3.18
N ASP A 101 -0.09 25.83 1.86
CA ASP A 101 0.15 27.13 1.21
C ASP A 101 -0.95 28.14 1.50
N GLU A 102 -2.23 27.72 1.49
CA GLU A 102 -3.34 28.60 1.87
C GLU A 102 -3.36 28.88 3.38
N GLY A 103 -3.14 27.84 4.21
CA GLY A 103 -3.16 27.98 5.66
C GLY A 103 -2.07 28.89 6.20
N MET A 104 -0.87 28.81 5.64
CA MET A 104 0.26 29.67 6.06
C MET A 104 0.00 31.16 5.83
N LYS A 105 -0.81 31.54 4.85
CA LYS A 105 -1.22 32.95 4.66
C LYS A 105 -2.00 33.47 5.87
N PHE A 106 -2.88 32.66 6.44
CA PHE A 106 -3.68 33.01 7.61
C PHE A 106 -2.86 32.97 8.91
N VAL A 107 -1.94 32.01 9.04
CA VAL A 107 -0.99 31.96 10.17
C VAL A 107 -0.07 33.19 10.16
N ALA A 108 0.48 33.56 9.00
CA ALA A 108 1.28 34.78 8.85
C ALA A 108 0.48 36.07 9.11
N ALA A 109 -0.84 36.07 8.86
CA ALA A 109 -1.74 37.15 9.22
C ALA A 109 -2.11 37.19 10.71
N GLY A 110 -1.58 36.29 11.55
CA GLY A 110 -1.75 36.27 12.99
C GLY A 110 -2.99 35.52 13.49
N MET A 111 -3.67 34.76 12.65
CA MET A 111 -4.78 33.89 13.06
C MET A 111 -4.31 32.73 13.91
N ASN A 112 -5.11 32.30 14.88
CA ASN A 112 -4.78 31.18 15.76
C ASN A 112 -4.75 29.84 14.98
N PRO A 113 -3.57 29.18 14.87
CA PRO A 113 -3.44 27.93 14.11
C PRO A 113 -4.31 26.80 14.63
N MET A 114 -4.60 26.76 15.94
CA MET A 114 -5.43 25.72 16.54
C MET A 114 -6.91 25.87 16.14
N ASP A 115 -7.40 27.10 15.99
CA ASP A 115 -8.76 27.33 15.50
C ASP A 115 -8.85 27.14 13.98
N LEU A 116 -7.80 27.52 13.21
CA LEU A 116 -7.70 27.15 11.81
C LEU A 116 -7.82 25.63 11.63
N LYS A 117 -7.08 24.84 12.45
CA LYS A 117 -7.16 23.37 12.44
C LYS A 117 -8.57 22.88 12.72
N ARG A 118 -9.27 23.40 13.74
CA ARG A 118 -10.66 23.01 14.03
C ARG A 118 -11.60 23.25 12.85
N GLY A 119 -11.41 24.37 12.15
CA GLY A 119 -12.16 24.70 10.94
C GLY A 119 -11.84 23.73 9.79
N ILE A 120 -10.56 23.37 9.59
CA ILE A 120 -10.12 22.39 8.61
C ILE A 120 -10.76 21.02 8.92
N ASP A 121 -10.66 20.54 10.17
CA ASP A 121 -11.22 19.25 10.59
C ASP A 121 -12.74 19.19 10.34
N LYS A 122 -13.47 20.26 10.64
CA LYS A 122 -14.91 20.38 10.42
C LYS A 122 -15.27 20.30 8.93
N ALA A 123 -14.55 21.03 8.08
CA ALA A 123 -14.79 21.03 6.63
C ALA A 123 -14.48 19.68 6.00
N VAL A 124 -13.38 19.03 6.41
CA VAL A 124 -12.97 17.70 5.90
C VAL A 124 -13.98 16.64 6.29
N ALA A 125 -14.43 16.61 7.55
CA ALA A 125 -15.47 15.67 7.98
C ALA A 125 -16.75 15.81 7.14
N ALA A 126 -17.22 17.02 6.91
CA ALA A 126 -18.38 17.28 6.08
C ALA A 126 -18.15 16.91 4.60
N ALA A 127 -16.97 17.19 4.04
CA ALA A 127 -16.63 16.80 2.66
C ALA A 127 -16.62 15.28 2.48
N ILE A 128 -16.10 14.54 3.46
CA ILE A 128 -16.11 13.06 3.43
C ILE A 128 -17.54 12.51 3.42
N GLU A 129 -18.43 13.07 4.24
CA GLU A 129 -19.84 12.66 4.24
C GLU A 129 -20.53 12.96 2.89
N GLU A 130 -20.24 14.10 2.26
CA GLU A 130 -20.76 14.40 0.92
C GLU A 130 -20.19 13.46 -0.16
N LEU A 131 -18.88 13.13 -0.11
CA LEU A 131 -18.27 12.16 -1.01
C LEU A 131 -18.95 10.78 -0.89
N ARG A 132 -19.28 10.34 0.33
CA ARG A 132 -20.02 9.09 0.54
C ARG A 132 -21.44 9.14 -0.02
N LYS A 133 -22.13 10.28 0.08
CA LYS A 133 -23.50 10.45 -0.46
C LYS A 133 -23.54 10.38 -1.98
N ILE A 134 -22.56 10.96 -2.66
CA ILE A 134 -22.48 10.96 -4.13
C ILE A 134 -21.87 9.67 -4.69
N SER A 135 -21.31 8.81 -3.84
CA SER A 135 -20.73 7.52 -4.23
C SER A 135 -21.80 6.58 -4.79
N LYS A 136 -21.44 5.88 -5.86
CA LYS A 136 -22.25 4.83 -6.49
C LYS A 136 -21.56 3.48 -6.29
N PRO A 137 -22.27 2.41 -5.85
CA PRO A 137 -21.68 1.08 -5.77
C PRO A 137 -21.19 0.60 -7.14
N THR A 138 -20.04 -0.04 -7.18
CA THR A 138 -19.53 -0.70 -8.38
C THR A 138 -20.22 -2.03 -8.59
N THR A 139 -21.03 -2.13 -9.63
CA THR A 139 -21.90 -3.30 -9.87
C THR A 139 -21.50 -4.12 -11.09
N THR A 140 -20.84 -3.52 -12.07
CA THR A 140 -20.53 -4.14 -13.36
C THR A 140 -19.03 -4.33 -13.59
N ASN A 141 -18.66 -5.38 -14.33
CA ASN A 141 -17.28 -5.63 -14.76
C ASN A 141 -16.75 -4.48 -15.62
N LYS A 142 -17.64 -3.79 -16.37
CA LYS A 142 -17.28 -2.62 -17.17
C LYS A 142 -16.79 -1.47 -16.29
N GLU A 143 -17.46 -1.17 -15.17
CA GLU A 143 -17.03 -0.13 -14.23
C GLU A 143 -15.69 -0.48 -13.59
N ILE A 144 -15.48 -1.77 -13.24
CA ILE A 144 -14.18 -2.27 -12.74
C ILE A 144 -13.08 -2.04 -13.77
N ALA A 145 -13.31 -2.43 -15.03
CA ALA A 145 -12.36 -2.22 -16.11
C ALA A 145 -12.04 -0.73 -16.34
N GLN A 146 -13.05 0.14 -16.28
CA GLN A 146 -12.86 1.60 -16.40
C GLN A 146 -12.01 2.18 -15.26
N VAL A 147 -12.29 1.81 -14.01
CA VAL A 147 -11.47 2.23 -12.86
C VAL A 147 -10.03 1.75 -13.02
N GLY A 148 -9.83 0.48 -13.38
CA GLY A 148 -8.49 -0.08 -13.63
C GLY A 148 -7.75 0.64 -14.76
N ALA A 149 -8.44 0.93 -15.86
CA ALA A 149 -7.86 1.66 -16.97
C ALA A 149 -7.45 3.09 -16.58
N ILE A 150 -8.30 3.83 -15.84
CA ILE A 150 -7.99 5.20 -15.40
C ILE A 150 -6.77 5.22 -14.47
N SER A 151 -6.72 4.35 -13.47
CA SER A 151 -5.57 4.24 -12.56
C SER A 151 -4.30 3.82 -13.31
N ALA A 152 -4.43 3.00 -14.36
CA ALA A 152 -3.34 2.61 -15.24
C ALA A 152 -3.00 3.66 -16.34
N ASN A 153 -3.28 4.94 -16.14
CA ASN A 153 -3.04 6.02 -17.11
C ASN A 153 -3.79 5.82 -18.44
N SER A 154 -5.04 5.40 -18.40
CA SER A 154 -5.93 5.12 -19.53
C SER A 154 -5.50 3.90 -20.39
N ASP A 155 -4.81 2.94 -19.79
CA ASP A 155 -4.47 1.67 -20.41
C ASP A 155 -5.65 0.69 -20.28
N ALA A 156 -6.41 0.53 -21.37
CA ALA A 156 -7.59 -0.34 -21.38
C ALA A 156 -7.23 -1.82 -21.20
N GLU A 157 -6.08 -2.28 -21.72
CA GLU A 157 -5.64 -3.68 -21.58
C GLU A 157 -5.45 -4.05 -20.11
N ILE A 158 -4.89 -3.14 -19.31
CA ILE A 158 -4.72 -3.35 -17.86
C ILE A 158 -6.08 -3.38 -17.16
N GLY A 159 -7.00 -2.47 -17.50
CA GLY A 159 -8.35 -2.47 -16.94
C GLY A 159 -9.11 -3.77 -17.24
N ASP A 160 -9.05 -4.25 -18.46
CA ASP A 160 -9.74 -5.46 -18.92
C ASP A 160 -9.19 -6.71 -18.21
N ILE A 161 -7.86 -6.87 -18.11
CA ILE A 161 -7.25 -8.03 -17.45
C ILE A 161 -7.55 -8.08 -15.95
N ILE A 162 -7.63 -6.93 -15.27
CA ILE A 162 -8.01 -6.85 -13.85
C ILE A 162 -9.48 -7.22 -13.68
N SER A 163 -10.35 -6.72 -14.54
CA SER A 163 -11.79 -7.05 -14.53
C SER A 163 -12.02 -8.54 -14.76
N GLU A 164 -11.30 -9.14 -15.73
CA GLU A 164 -11.35 -10.59 -15.98
C GLU A 164 -10.83 -11.40 -14.78
N ALA A 165 -9.74 -10.94 -14.15
CA ALA A 165 -9.20 -11.56 -12.95
C ALA A 165 -10.24 -11.56 -11.81
N MET A 166 -10.87 -10.40 -11.55
CA MET A 166 -11.91 -10.29 -10.52
C MET A 166 -13.15 -11.13 -10.83
N ASP A 167 -13.51 -11.31 -12.09
CA ASP A 167 -14.61 -12.16 -12.50
C ASP A 167 -14.31 -13.64 -12.18
N LYS A 168 -13.07 -14.09 -12.41
CA LYS A 168 -12.66 -15.48 -12.18
C LYS A 168 -12.52 -15.85 -10.71
N VAL A 169 -11.92 -14.98 -9.88
CA VAL A 169 -11.65 -15.27 -8.46
C VAL A 169 -12.66 -14.63 -7.51
N GLY A 170 -13.59 -13.84 -8.02
CA GLY A 170 -14.56 -13.07 -7.25
C GLY A 170 -14.00 -11.71 -6.81
N LYS A 171 -14.90 -10.80 -6.39
CA LYS A 171 -14.54 -9.42 -6.03
C LYS A 171 -13.59 -9.33 -4.84
N GLU A 172 -13.65 -10.29 -3.93
CA GLU A 172 -12.77 -10.41 -2.75
C GLU A 172 -11.62 -11.41 -3.00
N GLY A 173 -11.52 -11.94 -4.20
CA GLY A 173 -10.49 -12.91 -4.59
C GLY A 173 -9.09 -12.34 -4.58
N VAL A 174 -8.11 -13.22 -4.43
CA VAL A 174 -6.70 -12.84 -4.40
C VAL A 174 -6.19 -12.70 -5.83
N ILE A 175 -5.64 -11.52 -6.12
CA ILE A 175 -4.97 -11.23 -7.39
C ILE A 175 -3.56 -10.77 -7.07
N THR A 176 -2.57 -11.38 -7.69
CA THR A 176 -1.15 -11.02 -7.56
C THR A 176 -0.55 -10.69 -8.92
N VAL A 177 0.49 -9.85 -8.91
CA VAL A 177 1.15 -9.39 -10.14
C VAL A 177 2.58 -9.93 -10.17
N GLU A 178 2.91 -10.65 -11.24
CA GLU A 178 4.22 -11.27 -11.42
C GLU A 178 4.88 -10.82 -12.73
N ASP A 179 6.20 -11.01 -12.81
CA ASP A 179 6.95 -10.78 -14.03
C ASP A 179 6.63 -11.90 -15.04
N GLY A 180 6.10 -11.52 -16.19
CA GLY A 180 5.86 -12.45 -17.31
C GLY A 180 7.13 -12.76 -18.09
N LYS A 181 7.07 -13.80 -18.89
CA LYS A 181 8.15 -14.19 -19.82
C LYS A 181 7.85 -13.82 -21.28
N SER A 182 6.64 -13.35 -21.54
CA SER A 182 6.16 -12.93 -22.86
C SER A 182 6.13 -11.40 -22.99
N LEU A 183 5.86 -10.91 -24.21
CA LEU A 183 5.67 -9.47 -24.45
C LEU A 183 4.25 -9.00 -24.10
N LYS A 184 3.31 -9.93 -23.90
CA LYS A 184 1.91 -9.64 -23.59
C LYS A 184 1.61 -9.96 -22.14
N ASN A 185 0.61 -9.27 -21.59
CA ASN A 185 0.07 -9.62 -20.30
C ASN A 185 -0.72 -10.93 -20.41
N GLU A 186 -0.60 -11.78 -19.39
CA GLU A 186 -1.30 -13.07 -19.32
C GLU A 186 -2.00 -13.20 -17.97
N LEU A 187 -3.19 -13.79 -17.96
CA LEU A 187 -3.94 -14.11 -16.76
C LEU A 187 -3.98 -15.63 -16.56
N GLU A 188 -3.47 -16.08 -15.42
CA GLU A 188 -3.53 -17.47 -14.98
C GLU A 188 -4.26 -17.55 -13.64
N VAL A 189 -5.09 -18.55 -13.44
CA VAL A 189 -5.71 -18.84 -12.14
C VAL A 189 -5.12 -20.12 -11.62
N VAL A 190 -4.60 -20.07 -10.39
CA VAL A 190 -3.94 -21.21 -9.72
C VAL A 190 -4.57 -21.48 -8.37
N GLU A 191 -4.37 -22.67 -7.85
CA GLU A 191 -4.76 -23.04 -6.49
C GLU A 191 -3.99 -22.17 -5.48
N GLY A 192 -4.70 -21.57 -4.52
CA GLY A 192 -4.06 -20.70 -3.54
C GLY A 192 -5.06 -20.09 -2.58
N MET A 193 -4.56 -19.44 -1.54
CA MET A 193 -5.36 -18.69 -0.60
C MET A 193 -4.60 -17.56 0.08
N GLN A 194 -5.33 -16.58 0.59
CA GLN A 194 -4.81 -15.54 1.46
C GLN A 194 -5.51 -15.55 2.81
N PHE A 195 -4.77 -15.23 3.87
CA PHE A 195 -5.33 -15.02 5.20
C PHE A 195 -4.65 -13.85 5.94
N ASP A 196 -5.39 -13.24 6.88
CA ASP A 196 -5.06 -12.00 7.55
C ASP A 196 -4.08 -12.25 8.71
N ARG A 197 -2.87 -12.66 8.40
CA ARG A 197 -1.73 -12.74 9.35
C ARG A 197 -0.46 -12.47 8.58
N GLY A 198 0.32 -11.52 9.05
CA GLY A 198 1.60 -11.17 8.47
C GLY A 198 2.79 -11.76 9.25
N TYR A 199 3.98 -11.36 8.87
CA TYR A 199 5.22 -11.81 9.50
C TYR A 199 5.32 -11.36 10.97
N LEU A 200 5.89 -12.22 11.81
CA LEU A 200 6.11 -11.94 13.24
C LEU A 200 7.26 -10.98 13.50
N SER A 201 8.11 -10.76 12.51
CA SER A 201 9.25 -9.85 12.64
C SER A 201 9.56 -9.19 11.28
N PRO A 202 9.79 -7.87 11.23
CA PRO A 202 10.20 -7.17 10.00
C PRO A 202 11.59 -7.62 9.49
N TYR A 203 12.37 -8.29 10.30
CA TYR A 203 13.67 -8.85 9.87
C TYR A 203 13.55 -10.04 8.92
N PHE A 204 12.35 -10.55 8.68
CA PHE A 204 12.11 -11.56 7.65
C PHE A 204 11.92 -10.94 6.25
N ILE A 205 11.75 -9.62 6.15
CA ILE A 205 11.58 -8.92 4.87
C ILE A 205 12.81 -9.12 4.00
N ASN A 206 12.60 -9.62 2.78
CA ASN A 206 13.64 -9.77 1.76
C ASN A 206 13.37 -8.90 0.52
N GLN A 207 12.19 -8.27 0.45
CA GLN A 207 11.82 -7.26 -0.55
C GLN A 207 11.41 -5.94 0.16
N PRO A 208 12.38 -5.07 0.47
CA PRO A 208 12.12 -3.83 1.21
C PRO A 208 11.16 -2.88 0.49
N GLU A 209 11.19 -2.85 -0.83
CA GLU A 209 10.31 -1.99 -1.65
C GLU A 209 8.83 -2.33 -1.44
N LYS A 210 8.51 -3.62 -1.28
CA LYS A 210 7.15 -4.15 -1.03
C LYS A 210 6.83 -4.36 0.46
N GLN A 211 7.80 -4.14 1.35
CA GLN A 211 7.68 -4.49 2.78
C GLN A 211 7.22 -5.95 2.98
N ALA A 212 7.69 -6.87 2.16
CA ALA A 212 7.26 -8.26 2.12
C ALA A 212 8.41 -9.26 2.22
N ALA A 213 8.10 -10.44 2.75
CA ALA A 213 8.93 -11.63 2.64
C ALA A 213 8.37 -12.54 1.55
N VAL A 214 9.10 -12.72 0.45
CA VAL A 214 8.71 -13.55 -0.68
C VAL A 214 9.61 -14.77 -0.76
N LEU A 215 9.02 -15.96 -0.69
CA LEU A 215 9.71 -17.23 -0.67
C LEU A 215 9.25 -18.08 -1.87
N ASP A 216 10.19 -18.46 -2.74
CA ASP A 216 9.94 -19.33 -3.90
C ASP A 216 10.17 -20.79 -3.52
N ASN A 217 9.24 -21.66 -3.89
CA ASN A 217 9.23 -23.09 -3.59
C ASN A 217 9.49 -23.44 -2.10
N PRO A 218 8.82 -22.76 -1.15
CA PRO A 218 9.06 -23.00 0.27
C PRO A 218 8.49 -24.34 0.73
N PHE A 219 9.06 -24.87 1.81
CA PHE A 219 8.36 -25.79 2.69
C PHE A 219 7.43 -24.98 3.61
N ILE A 220 6.31 -25.57 3.99
CA ILE A 220 5.31 -24.96 4.88
C ILE A 220 5.09 -25.88 6.07
N LEU A 221 5.55 -25.46 7.25
CA LEU A 221 5.32 -26.15 8.51
C LEU A 221 4.05 -25.61 9.16
N LEU A 222 3.10 -26.49 9.43
CA LEU A 222 1.83 -26.18 10.10
C LEU A 222 1.82 -26.78 11.50
N HIS A 223 1.60 -25.94 12.53
CA HIS A 223 1.56 -26.38 13.92
C HIS A 223 0.41 -25.75 14.68
N ASP A 224 -0.31 -26.56 15.46
CA ASP A 224 -1.52 -26.13 16.17
C ASP A 224 -1.25 -25.42 17.51
N LYS A 225 0.00 -25.45 18.00
CA LYS A 225 0.40 -24.87 19.28
C LYS A 225 1.43 -23.77 19.13
N LYS A 226 1.67 -23.07 20.23
CA LYS A 226 2.72 -22.06 20.34
C LYS A 226 4.10 -22.71 20.37
N ILE A 227 5.07 -22.10 19.66
CA ILE A 227 6.46 -22.51 19.61
C ILE A 227 7.32 -21.47 20.31
N SER A 228 7.84 -21.80 21.49
CA SER A 228 8.74 -20.91 22.26
C SER A 228 10.14 -21.48 22.40
N ASN A 229 10.29 -22.81 22.32
CA ASN A 229 11.54 -23.51 22.49
C ASN A 229 12.13 -23.93 21.13
N ILE A 230 13.30 -23.40 20.80
CA ILE A 230 13.98 -23.70 19.55
C ILE A 230 14.36 -25.18 19.39
N ARG A 231 14.58 -25.88 20.50
CA ARG A 231 15.03 -27.29 20.48
C ARG A 231 14.01 -28.21 19.80
N GLU A 232 12.72 -27.89 19.90
CA GLU A 232 11.66 -28.65 19.25
C GLU A 232 11.68 -28.48 17.71
N LEU A 233 12.12 -27.31 17.23
CA LEU A 233 12.25 -27.00 15.81
C LEU A 233 13.56 -27.49 15.16
N LEU A 234 14.62 -27.68 15.95
CA LEU A 234 15.95 -27.98 15.42
C LEU A 234 15.97 -29.13 14.41
N PRO A 235 15.30 -30.27 14.65
CA PRO A 235 15.33 -31.39 13.70
C PRO A 235 14.72 -31.03 12.33
N VAL A 236 13.67 -30.22 12.30
CA VAL A 236 13.05 -29.73 11.06
C VAL A 236 13.95 -28.71 10.38
N LEU A 237 14.50 -27.74 11.14
CA LEU A 237 15.39 -26.72 10.58
C LEU A 237 16.65 -27.33 9.95
N GLU A 238 17.23 -28.36 10.55
CA GLU A 238 18.38 -29.07 9.98
C GLU A 238 18.03 -29.77 8.66
N GLN A 239 16.85 -30.41 8.59
CA GLN A 239 16.38 -31.05 7.36
C GLN A 239 16.15 -30.02 6.24
N VAL A 240 15.49 -28.91 6.57
CA VAL A 240 15.23 -27.80 5.64
C VAL A 240 16.53 -27.16 5.16
N ALA A 241 17.50 -26.94 6.06
CA ALA A 241 18.81 -26.39 5.70
C ALA A 241 19.58 -27.32 4.74
N LYS A 242 19.54 -28.65 4.97
CA LYS A 242 20.13 -29.62 4.06
C LYS A 242 19.46 -29.66 2.69
N ALA A 243 18.12 -29.43 2.64
CA ALA A 243 17.37 -29.35 1.40
C ALA A 243 17.59 -28.02 0.65
N ALA A 244 18.24 -27.02 1.26
CA ALA A 244 18.50 -25.68 0.74
C ALA A 244 17.25 -24.97 0.18
N ARG A 245 16.07 -25.24 0.76
CA ARG A 245 14.79 -24.61 0.40
C ARG A 245 14.32 -23.65 1.49
N PRO A 246 13.57 -22.60 1.13
CA PRO A 246 12.95 -21.70 2.11
C PRO A 246 11.91 -22.43 2.98
N LEU A 247 11.63 -21.86 4.17
CA LEU A 247 10.65 -22.38 5.11
C LEU A 247 9.67 -21.29 5.54
N VAL A 248 8.38 -21.59 5.46
CA VAL A 248 7.31 -20.83 6.12
C VAL A 248 6.85 -21.63 7.33
N ILE A 249 6.78 -20.98 8.49
CA ILE A 249 6.27 -21.60 9.71
C ILE A 249 4.96 -20.91 10.07
N ILE A 250 3.87 -21.65 10.08
CA ILE A 250 2.53 -21.19 10.48
C ILE A 250 2.14 -21.93 11.75
N ALA A 251 2.13 -21.23 12.88
CA ALA A 251 1.84 -21.80 14.17
C ALA A 251 0.88 -20.90 14.96
N GLU A 252 0.29 -21.42 16.05
CA GLU A 252 -0.55 -20.60 16.95
C GLU A 252 0.13 -19.28 17.33
N ASP A 253 1.39 -19.36 17.73
CA ASP A 253 2.30 -18.25 17.98
C ASP A 253 3.74 -18.74 17.93
N ILE A 254 4.69 -17.85 17.67
CA ILE A 254 6.12 -18.15 17.75
C ILE A 254 6.78 -16.98 18.47
N ASP A 255 7.41 -17.25 19.61
CA ASP A 255 8.02 -16.21 20.43
C ASP A 255 9.32 -16.65 21.10
N GLY A 256 9.83 -15.83 22.01
CA GLY A 256 10.97 -16.12 22.85
C GLY A 256 12.23 -16.52 22.07
N GLU A 257 12.87 -17.59 22.55
CA GLU A 257 14.12 -18.10 21.97
C GLU A 257 13.93 -18.62 20.53
N ALA A 258 12.76 -19.21 20.24
CA ALA A 258 12.47 -19.74 18.91
C ALA A 258 12.45 -18.60 17.86
N LEU A 259 11.68 -17.54 18.10
CA LEU A 259 11.60 -16.40 17.18
C LEU A 259 12.95 -15.71 17.03
N ALA A 260 13.65 -15.45 18.14
CA ALA A 260 14.96 -14.79 18.11
C ALA A 260 15.99 -15.59 17.28
N THR A 261 16.00 -16.90 17.41
CA THR A 261 16.91 -17.77 16.65
C THR A 261 16.55 -17.78 15.16
N LEU A 262 15.26 -17.84 14.81
CA LEU A 262 14.82 -17.76 13.40
C LEU A 262 15.23 -16.43 12.77
N VAL A 263 15.04 -15.31 13.46
CA VAL A 263 15.43 -13.98 13.02
C VAL A 263 16.95 -13.89 12.80
N VAL A 264 17.77 -14.37 13.75
CA VAL A 264 19.23 -14.34 13.62
C VAL A 264 19.71 -15.16 12.44
N ASN A 265 19.14 -16.36 12.22
CA ASN A 265 19.50 -17.22 11.10
C ASN A 265 19.05 -16.64 9.73
N SER A 266 17.90 -15.94 9.71
CA SER A 266 17.44 -15.21 8.54
C SER A 266 18.38 -14.06 8.18
N ILE A 267 18.75 -13.20 9.15
CA ILE A 267 19.67 -12.07 8.96
C ILE A 267 21.05 -12.57 8.48
N ARG A 268 21.54 -13.68 9.03
CA ARG A 268 22.83 -14.29 8.62
C ARG A 268 22.77 -15.01 7.26
N GLY A 269 21.59 -15.13 6.65
CA GLY A 269 21.41 -15.83 5.39
C GLY A 269 21.60 -17.36 5.48
N ILE A 270 21.63 -17.93 6.69
CA ILE A 270 21.76 -19.37 6.93
C ILE A 270 20.48 -20.10 6.56
N LEU A 271 19.34 -19.51 6.89
CA LEU A 271 18.00 -20.01 6.57
C LEU A 271 17.17 -18.90 5.95
N LYS A 272 16.53 -19.20 4.82
CA LYS A 272 15.45 -18.35 4.28
C LYS A 272 14.15 -18.78 4.95
N VAL A 273 13.75 -18.06 6.00
CA VAL A 273 12.60 -18.44 6.82
C VAL A 273 11.71 -17.24 7.09
N VAL A 274 10.41 -17.51 7.18
CA VAL A 274 9.42 -16.55 7.69
C VAL A 274 8.51 -17.26 8.69
N ALA A 275 8.17 -16.58 9.77
CA ALA A 275 7.27 -17.05 10.80
C ALA A 275 6.01 -16.21 10.85
N VAL A 276 4.85 -16.87 10.88
CA VAL A 276 3.50 -16.27 10.79
C VAL A 276 2.60 -16.91 11.84
N LYS A 277 1.68 -16.12 12.41
CA LYS A 277 0.61 -16.68 13.25
C LYS A 277 -0.45 -17.38 12.40
N ALA A 278 -0.94 -18.51 12.88
CA ALA A 278 -2.07 -19.19 12.28
C ALA A 278 -3.34 -18.31 12.33
N PRO A 279 -4.14 -18.30 11.25
CA PRO A 279 -5.39 -17.54 11.22
C PRO A 279 -6.46 -18.14 12.12
N GLY A 280 -7.34 -17.29 12.65
CA GLY A 280 -8.44 -17.70 13.52
C GLY A 280 -8.04 -17.96 14.97
N PHE A 281 -9.01 -18.43 15.77
CA PHE A 281 -8.85 -18.75 17.19
C PHE A 281 -9.58 -20.05 17.52
N GLY A 282 -9.07 -20.82 18.50
CA GLY A 282 -9.70 -22.06 18.98
C GLY A 282 -9.93 -23.07 17.85
N ASP A 283 -11.11 -23.65 17.79
CA ASP A 283 -11.47 -24.68 16.81
C ASP A 283 -11.43 -24.17 15.36
N ARG A 284 -11.70 -22.87 15.16
CA ARG A 284 -11.56 -22.24 13.83
C ARG A 284 -10.12 -22.21 13.36
N ARG A 285 -9.15 -21.95 14.25
CA ARG A 285 -7.73 -22.00 13.90
C ARG A 285 -7.33 -23.40 13.45
N ALA A 286 -7.77 -24.44 14.17
CA ALA A 286 -7.51 -25.82 13.78
C ALA A 286 -8.10 -26.12 12.39
N ALA A 287 -9.35 -25.71 12.13
CA ALA A 287 -10.01 -25.89 10.85
C ALA A 287 -9.31 -25.16 9.69
N MET A 288 -8.81 -23.93 9.94
CA MET A 288 -8.06 -23.17 8.93
C MET A 288 -6.66 -23.74 8.68
N LEU A 289 -5.97 -24.23 9.70
CA LEU A 289 -4.70 -24.95 9.52
C LEU A 289 -4.90 -26.22 8.67
N GLU A 290 -6.00 -26.94 8.86
CA GLU A 290 -6.40 -28.07 8.02
C GLU A 290 -6.67 -27.66 6.56
N ASP A 291 -7.34 -26.52 6.35
CA ASP A 291 -7.59 -25.98 5.01
C ASP A 291 -6.26 -25.67 4.30
N ILE A 292 -5.30 -25.05 5.02
CA ILE A 292 -3.95 -24.77 4.49
C ILE A 292 -3.21 -26.10 4.23
N ALA A 293 -3.34 -27.10 5.09
CA ALA A 293 -2.70 -28.40 4.91
C ALA A 293 -3.18 -29.09 3.63
N VAL A 294 -4.50 -29.10 3.40
CA VAL A 294 -5.10 -29.66 2.17
C VAL A 294 -4.61 -28.89 0.93
N LEU A 295 -4.58 -27.55 0.99
CA LEU A 295 -4.12 -26.69 -0.10
C LEU A 295 -2.66 -26.93 -0.47
N THR A 296 -1.80 -27.16 0.51
CA THR A 296 -0.33 -27.26 0.34
C THR A 296 0.17 -28.69 0.27
N GLY A 297 -0.71 -29.69 0.44
CA GLY A 297 -0.37 -31.10 0.48
C GLY A 297 0.42 -31.50 1.74
N GLY A 298 0.36 -30.68 2.81
CA GLY A 298 1.03 -30.91 4.07
C GLY A 298 0.15 -31.57 5.13
N THR A 299 0.70 -31.69 6.34
CA THR A 299 0.01 -32.22 7.51
C THR A 299 0.16 -31.25 8.68
N VAL A 300 -0.91 -31.01 9.43
CA VAL A 300 -0.82 -30.22 10.67
C VAL A 300 -0.12 -31.06 11.74
N ILE A 301 1.02 -30.58 12.20
CA ILE A 301 1.77 -31.21 13.29
C ILE A 301 1.06 -30.87 14.58
N SER A 302 0.35 -31.86 15.13
CA SER A 302 -0.45 -31.73 16.36
C SER A 302 -0.28 -32.95 17.25
N THR A 303 -0.11 -32.69 18.56
CA THR A 303 -0.08 -33.78 19.54
C THR A 303 -1.42 -34.51 19.66
N ASN A 304 -2.51 -33.90 19.22
CA ASN A 304 -3.84 -34.53 19.20
C ASN A 304 -3.93 -35.69 18.20
N VAL A 305 -3.11 -35.64 17.13
CA VAL A 305 -2.98 -36.73 16.16
C VAL A 305 -1.68 -37.55 16.35
N GLY A 306 -0.98 -37.36 17.45
CA GLY A 306 0.23 -38.09 17.80
C GLY A 306 1.50 -37.60 17.11
N LEU A 307 1.48 -36.40 16.48
CA LEU A 307 2.63 -35.81 15.82
C LEU A 307 3.27 -34.74 16.71
N THR A 308 4.60 -34.75 16.78
CA THR A 308 5.38 -33.77 17.54
C THR A 308 6.45 -33.12 16.66
N LEU A 309 6.81 -31.86 16.93
CA LEU A 309 7.77 -31.10 16.13
C LEU A 309 9.15 -31.75 16.03
N ASP A 310 9.61 -32.35 17.13
CA ASP A 310 10.91 -33.02 17.22
C ASP A 310 11.02 -34.27 16.32
N LYS A 311 9.88 -34.81 15.88
CA LYS A 311 9.79 -35.99 14.98
C LYS A 311 9.27 -35.66 13.61
N ALA A 312 9.00 -34.38 13.33
CA ALA A 312 8.47 -33.97 12.05
C ALA A 312 9.49 -34.19 10.91
N THR A 313 8.99 -34.64 9.77
CA THR A 313 9.79 -34.93 8.56
C THR A 313 9.40 -34.02 7.42
N LEU A 314 10.27 -33.86 6.41
CA LEU A 314 9.98 -33.05 5.23
C LEU A 314 8.73 -33.51 4.46
N GLU A 315 8.39 -34.79 4.51
CA GLU A 315 7.20 -35.35 3.85
C GLU A 315 5.87 -34.86 4.46
N GLN A 316 5.91 -34.41 5.71
CA GLN A 316 4.76 -33.86 6.42
C GLN A 316 4.59 -32.35 6.19
N LEU A 317 5.63 -31.68 5.64
CA LEU A 317 5.59 -30.27 5.33
C LEU A 317 4.80 -30.05 4.04
N GLY A 318 3.92 -29.06 4.04
CA GLY A 318 3.31 -28.56 2.82
C GLY A 318 4.32 -27.89 1.91
N THR A 319 3.96 -27.72 0.65
CA THR A 319 4.76 -26.94 -0.32
C THR A 319 3.86 -26.07 -1.19
N ALA A 320 4.41 -25.00 -1.74
CA ALA A 320 3.77 -24.15 -2.71
C ALA A 320 4.81 -23.62 -3.70
N LYS A 321 4.39 -23.12 -4.84
CA LYS A 321 5.28 -22.48 -5.80
C LYS A 321 5.84 -21.16 -5.23
N LYS A 322 5.01 -20.40 -4.52
CA LYS A 322 5.41 -19.15 -3.89
C LYS A 322 4.58 -18.88 -2.65
N VAL A 323 5.19 -18.25 -1.64
CA VAL A 323 4.47 -17.65 -0.51
C VAL A 323 4.96 -16.21 -0.34
N GLU A 324 4.00 -15.29 -0.27
CA GLU A 324 4.24 -13.88 -0.02
C GLU A 324 3.65 -13.49 1.34
N VAL A 325 4.46 -12.91 2.20
CA VAL A 325 4.06 -12.49 3.55
C VAL A 325 4.34 -11.00 3.71
N THR A 326 3.27 -10.22 3.85
CA THR A 326 3.31 -8.80 4.18
C THR A 326 3.20 -8.59 5.69
N LYS A 327 3.09 -7.34 6.12
CA LYS A 327 2.84 -7.01 7.53
C LYS A 327 1.50 -7.56 8.06
N GLU A 328 0.50 -7.68 7.21
CA GLU A 328 -0.88 -7.99 7.60
C GLU A 328 -1.40 -9.30 7.01
N ASN A 329 -0.87 -9.73 5.87
CA ASN A 329 -1.40 -10.86 5.12
C ASN A 329 -0.33 -11.87 4.75
N THR A 330 -0.76 -13.13 4.62
CA THR A 330 0.02 -14.22 4.02
C THR A 330 -0.76 -14.79 2.84
N THR A 331 -0.12 -14.80 1.66
CA THR A 331 -0.67 -15.35 0.40
C THR A 331 0.11 -16.57 -0.01
N ILE A 332 -0.56 -17.71 -0.14
CA ILE A 332 -0.02 -18.97 -0.66
C ILE A 332 -0.47 -19.08 -2.13
N ILE A 333 0.49 -19.23 -3.02
CA ILE A 333 0.27 -19.26 -4.47
C ILE A 333 0.71 -20.60 -5.00
N ASP A 334 -0.18 -21.27 -5.75
CA ASP A 334 0.04 -22.55 -6.39
C ASP A 334 0.52 -23.61 -5.37
N GLY A 335 -0.38 -23.91 -4.43
CA GLY A 335 -0.16 -24.94 -3.40
C GLY A 335 -0.10 -26.32 -4.04
N ALA A 336 0.74 -27.21 -3.51
CA ALA A 336 0.97 -28.55 -4.04
C ALA A 336 -0.11 -29.58 -3.62
N GLY A 337 -1.22 -29.13 -3.03
CA GLY A 337 -2.37 -29.99 -2.69
C GLY A 337 -3.01 -30.59 -3.94
N GLN A 338 -3.60 -31.78 -3.80
CA GLN A 338 -4.35 -32.40 -4.88
C GLN A 338 -5.70 -31.70 -5.06
N ALA A 339 -6.04 -31.32 -6.30
CA ALA A 339 -7.29 -30.65 -6.63
C ALA A 339 -8.53 -31.40 -6.11
N GLU A 340 -8.54 -32.75 -6.23
CA GLU A 340 -9.61 -33.60 -5.69
C GLU A 340 -9.76 -33.48 -4.16
N ALA A 341 -8.65 -33.35 -3.43
CA ALA A 341 -8.65 -33.17 -1.98
C ALA A 341 -9.22 -31.80 -1.60
N ILE A 342 -8.86 -30.76 -2.35
CA ILE A 342 -9.38 -29.38 -2.18
C ILE A 342 -10.89 -29.35 -2.46
N GLU A 343 -11.34 -29.93 -3.56
CA GLU A 343 -12.78 -30.02 -3.91
C GLU A 343 -13.59 -30.77 -2.83
N ASN A 344 -13.06 -31.89 -2.34
CA ASN A 344 -13.68 -32.66 -1.27
C ASN A 344 -13.77 -31.83 0.03
N ARG A 345 -12.72 -31.05 0.35
CA ARG A 345 -12.73 -30.16 1.52
C ARG A 345 -13.78 -29.07 1.37
N VAL A 346 -13.87 -28.43 0.21
CA VAL A 346 -14.90 -27.42 -0.11
C VAL A 346 -16.30 -28.02 0.02
N ARG A 347 -16.53 -29.23 -0.50
CA ARG A 347 -17.83 -29.93 -0.39
C ARG A 347 -18.20 -30.18 1.07
N ASN A 348 -17.23 -30.63 1.88
CA ASN A 348 -17.48 -30.86 3.31
C ASN A 348 -17.83 -29.56 4.06
N ILE A 349 -17.17 -28.44 3.74
CA ILE A 349 -17.50 -27.15 4.36
C ILE A 349 -18.89 -26.69 3.90
N ARG A 350 -19.29 -26.89 2.64
CA ARG A 350 -20.65 -26.57 2.16
C ARG A 350 -21.73 -27.38 2.90
N THR A 351 -21.49 -28.65 3.19
CA THR A 351 -22.40 -29.46 4.03
C THR A 351 -22.50 -28.89 5.45
N GLN A 352 -21.37 -28.38 6.01
CA GLN A 352 -21.42 -27.71 7.32
C GLN A 352 -22.22 -26.40 7.29
N ILE A 353 -22.14 -25.63 6.19
CA ILE A 353 -22.97 -24.42 5.99
C ILE A 353 -24.46 -24.75 6.04
N GLU A 354 -24.87 -25.83 5.38
CA GLU A 354 -26.28 -26.28 5.38
C GLU A 354 -26.75 -26.72 6.78
N ALA A 355 -25.87 -27.33 7.56
CA ALA A 355 -26.13 -27.77 8.92
C ALA A 355 -26.02 -26.66 9.98
N ALA A 356 -25.41 -25.51 9.65
CA ALA A 356 -25.17 -24.44 10.59
C ALA A 356 -26.46 -23.75 11.04
N THR A 357 -26.66 -23.65 12.34
CA THR A 357 -27.82 -23.01 12.96
C THR A 357 -27.61 -21.52 13.25
N SER A 358 -26.38 -21.09 13.37
CA SER A 358 -25.99 -19.69 13.61
C SER A 358 -25.65 -18.99 12.30
N ASP A 359 -26.21 -17.80 12.08
CA ASP A 359 -25.89 -16.97 10.90
C ASP A 359 -24.41 -16.57 10.89
N TYR A 360 -23.83 -16.31 12.06
CA TYR A 360 -22.41 -16.02 12.20
C TYR A 360 -21.51 -17.21 11.82
N ASP A 361 -21.85 -18.43 12.24
CA ASP A 361 -21.07 -19.61 11.85
C ASP A 361 -21.23 -19.91 10.35
N ARG A 362 -22.42 -19.69 9.80
CA ARG A 362 -22.69 -19.81 8.37
C ARG A 362 -21.83 -18.84 7.56
N GLU A 363 -21.77 -17.57 7.97
CA GLU A 363 -20.91 -16.54 7.34
C GLU A 363 -19.43 -16.95 7.38
N LYS A 364 -18.93 -17.41 8.52
CA LYS A 364 -17.52 -17.83 8.65
C LYS A 364 -17.19 -19.10 7.86
N LEU A 365 -18.11 -20.00 7.69
CA LEU A 365 -17.94 -21.16 6.82
C LEU A 365 -17.96 -20.75 5.34
N GLN A 366 -18.82 -19.80 4.95
CA GLN A 366 -18.83 -19.23 3.59
C GLN A 366 -17.52 -18.54 3.25
N GLU A 367 -16.96 -17.76 4.18
CA GLU A 367 -15.65 -17.15 4.04
C GLU A 367 -14.53 -18.18 3.79
N ARG A 368 -14.55 -19.32 4.49
CA ARG A 368 -13.59 -20.40 4.27
C ARG A 368 -13.74 -21.04 2.88
N VAL A 369 -14.98 -21.26 2.43
CA VAL A 369 -15.23 -21.76 1.07
C VAL A 369 -14.71 -20.78 0.03
N ALA A 370 -14.97 -19.48 0.20
CA ALA A 370 -14.50 -18.46 -0.73
C ALA A 370 -12.97 -18.44 -0.83
N LYS A 371 -12.27 -18.56 0.31
CA LYS A 371 -10.79 -18.60 0.36
C LYS A 371 -10.19 -19.85 -0.29
N LEU A 372 -10.85 -21.02 -0.16
CA LEU A 372 -10.36 -22.28 -0.73
C LEU A 372 -10.72 -22.46 -2.20
N ALA A 373 -11.96 -22.10 -2.59
CA ALA A 373 -12.48 -22.33 -3.93
C ALA A 373 -12.15 -21.21 -4.92
N GLY A 374 -11.83 -20.01 -4.43
CA GLY A 374 -11.56 -18.84 -5.27
C GLY A 374 -10.21 -18.91 -6.00
N GLY A 375 -9.25 -19.62 -5.45
CA GLY A 375 -7.88 -19.63 -5.99
C GLY A 375 -7.18 -18.28 -5.92
N VAL A 376 -6.08 -18.14 -6.66
CA VAL A 376 -5.31 -16.91 -6.83
C VAL A 376 -5.18 -16.61 -8.31
N ALA A 377 -5.58 -15.41 -8.73
CA ALA A 377 -5.34 -14.94 -10.09
C ALA A 377 -3.92 -14.33 -10.17
N LEU A 378 -3.13 -14.81 -11.12
CA LEU A 378 -1.79 -14.31 -11.42
C LEU A 378 -1.85 -13.46 -12.69
N ILE A 379 -1.63 -12.15 -12.56
CA ILE A 379 -1.43 -11.28 -13.71
C ILE A 379 0.07 -11.25 -14.00
N LYS A 380 0.48 -11.90 -15.08
CA LYS A 380 1.86 -11.93 -15.57
C LYS A 380 2.06 -10.78 -16.53
N VAL A 381 2.86 -9.79 -16.13
CA VAL A 381 3.09 -8.57 -16.91
C VAL A 381 4.14 -8.84 -17.97
N GLY A 382 3.82 -8.54 -19.23
CA GLY A 382 4.71 -8.68 -20.38
C GLY A 382 5.35 -7.35 -20.76
N ALA A 383 6.68 -7.35 -21.04
CA ALA A 383 7.39 -6.20 -21.54
C ALA A 383 8.66 -6.59 -22.33
N ALA A 384 9.19 -5.68 -23.14
CA ALA A 384 10.38 -5.91 -23.94
C ALA A 384 11.69 -5.72 -23.14
N THR A 385 11.67 -4.88 -22.11
CA THR A 385 12.83 -4.56 -21.27
C THR A 385 12.49 -4.66 -19.79
N GLU A 386 13.50 -4.85 -18.95
CA GLU A 386 13.33 -4.91 -17.49
C GLU A 386 12.81 -3.57 -16.91
N VAL A 387 13.22 -2.44 -17.48
CA VAL A 387 12.78 -1.11 -17.05
C VAL A 387 11.28 -0.92 -17.36
N GLU A 388 10.85 -1.29 -18.58
CA GLU A 388 9.44 -1.26 -18.97
C GLU A 388 8.61 -2.25 -18.13
N MET A 389 9.14 -3.44 -17.84
CA MET A 389 8.50 -4.44 -16.99
C MET A 389 8.17 -3.87 -15.61
N LYS A 390 9.15 -3.25 -14.96
CA LYS A 390 8.99 -2.68 -13.63
C LYS A 390 7.96 -1.55 -13.61
N GLU A 391 7.99 -0.67 -14.63
CA GLU A 391 7.02 0.43 -14.76
C GLU A 391 5.60 -0.11 -14.98
N LYS A 392 5.43 -1.04 -15.92
CA LYS A 392 4.13 -1.63 -16.25
C LYS A 392 3.56 -2.42 -15.08
N LYS A 393 4.41 -3.14 -14.34
CA LYS A 393 4.01 -3.87 -13.15
C LYS A 393 3.50 -2.94 -12.04
N ALA A 394 4.20 -1.84 -11.77
CA ALA A 394 3.73 -0.84 -10.81
C ALA A 394 2.36 -0.28 -11.20
N ARG A 395 2.14 0.05 -12.49
CA ARG A 395 0.83 0.50 -12.99
C ARG A 395 -0.29 -0.54 -12.79
N VAL A 396 0.01 -1.82 -13.01
CA VAL A 396 -0.97 -2.91 -12.79
C VAL A 396 -1.26 -3.05 -11.29
N GLU A 397 -0.26 -2.95 -10.42
CA GLU A 397 -0.43 -2.98 -8.96
C GLU A 397 -1.30 -1.80 -8.49
N ASP A 398 -1.04 -0.56 -8.95
CA ASP A 398 -1.86 0.61 -8.63
C ASP A 398 -3.31 0.45 -9.11
N ALA A 399 -3.50 0.00 -10.34
CA ALA A 399 -4.82 -0.25 -10.91
C ALA A 399 -5.60 -1.33 -10.15
N LEU A 400 -4.92 -2.37 -9.68
CA LEU A 400 -5.52 -3.41 -8.84
C LEU A 400 -5.97 -2.85 -7.48
N HIS A 401 -5.15 -2.00 -6.85
CA HIS A 401 -5.53 -1.34 -5.60
C HIS A 401 -6.72 -0.40 -5.78
N ALA A 402 -6.72 0.40 -6.85
CA ALA A 402 -7.83 1.30 -7.17
C ALA A 402 -9.14 0.54 -7.42
N THR A 403 -9.10 -0.58 -8.15
CA THR A 403 -10.28 -1.40 -8.40
C THR A 403 -10.82 -2.05 -7.13
N ARG A 404 -9.95 -2.53 -6.22
CA ARG A 404 -10.37 -3.00 -4.90
C ARG A 404 -11.04 -1.91 -4.08
N ALA A 405 -10.44 -0.72 -4.04
CA ALA A 405 -11.01 0.43 -3.35
C ALA A 405 -12.39 0.83 -3.90
N ALA A 406 -12.60 0.72 -5.23
CA ALA A 406 -13.88 0.95 -5.89
C ALA A 406 -14.93 -0.11 -5.54
N VAL A 407 -14.53 -1.36 -5.40
CA VAL A 407 -15.43 -2.44 -4.97
C VAL A 407 -15.86 -2.26 -3.51
N GLU A 408 -14.96 -1.79 -2.64
CA GLU A 408 -15.23 -1.59 -1.21
C GLU A 408 -16.18 -0.42 -0.93
N GLU A 409 -15.93 0.77 -1.51
CA GLU A 409 -16.67 2.00 -1.17
C GLU A 409 -17.37 2.66 -2.36
N GLY A 410 -17.39 2.00 -3.51
CA GLY A 410 -18.01 2.55 -4.72
C GLY A 410 -17.12 3.55 -5.46
N ILE A 411 -17.72 4.21 -6.43
CA ILE A 411 -17.10 5.13 -7.37
C ILE A 411 -17.77 6.50 -7.37
N VAL A 412 -16.99 7.51 -7.72
CA VAL A 412 -17.44 8.88 -7.98
C VAL A 412 -16.94 9.36 -9.34
N ALA A 413 -17.45 10.48 -9.83
CA ALA A 413 -16.89 11.12 -11.01
C ALA A 413 -15.43 11.51 -10.77
N GLY A 414 -14.53 11.08 -11.68
CA GLY A 414 -13.10 11.28 -11.56
C GLY A 414 -12.63 12.68 -11.94
N GLY A 415 -11.31 12.81 -12.19
CA GLY A 415 -10.73 14.07 -12.66
C GLY A 415 -10.83 15.24 -11.66
N GLY A 416 -11.05 14.97 -10.37
CA GLY A 416 -11.23 15.98 -9.34
C GLY A 416 -12.64 16.54 -9.23
N VAL A 417 -13.60 16.09 -10.05
CA VAL A 417 -14.98 16.61 -10.06
C VAL A 417 -15.72 16.31 -8.76
N ALA A 418 -15.55 15.11 -8.19
CA ALA A 418 -16.18 14.76 -6.91
C ALA A 418 -15.83 15.74 -5.79
N LEU A 419 -14.56 16.19 -5.73
CA LEU A 419 -14.16 17.22 -4.75
C LEU A 419 -14.82 18.57 -5.00
N ILE A 420 -15.02 18.98 -6.27
CA ILE A 420 -15.75 20.21 -6.61
C ILE A 420 -17.21 20.12 -6.16
N ARG A 421 -17.88 18.96 -6.35
CA ARG A 421 -19.27 18.73 -5.90
C ARG A 421 -19.37 18.74 -4.37
N ALA A 422 -18.48 18.03 -3.69
CA ALA A 422 -18.43 18.06 -2.23
C ALA A 422 -18.17 19.47 -1.69
N LYS A 423 -17.24 20.23 -2.30
CA LYS A 423 -17.00 21.64 -1.98
C LYS A 423 -18.28 22.48 -2.09
N GLN A 424 -19.06 22.32 -3.16
CA GLN A 424 -20.30 23.06 -3.37
C GLN A 424 -21.35 22.76 -2.29
N ALA A 425 -21.48 21.49 -1.91
CA ALA A 425 -22.41 21.05 -0.87
C ALA A 425 -22.08 21.60 0.51
N ILE A 426 -20.79 21.78 0.82
CA ILE A 426 -20.35 22.26 2.15
C ILE A 426 -20.01 23.76 2.20
N ARG A 427 -20.23 24.53 1.14
CA ARG A 427 -19.81 25.95 1.04
C ARG A 427 -20.39 26.85 2.14
N ASP A 428 -21.56 26.50 2.65
CA ASP A 428 -22.32 27.31 3.63
C ASP A 428 -22.07 26.89 5.10
N ILE A 429 -21.14 25.90 5.32
CA ILE A 429 -20.74 25.46 6.66
C ILE A 429 -20.02 26.61 7.37
N LYS A 430 -20.37 26.82 8.66
CA LYS A 430 -19.80 27.84 9.53
C LYS A 430 -19.07 27.21 10.71
N GLY A 431 -17.93 27.80 11.05
CA GLY A 431 -17.22 27.58 12.31
C GLY A 431 -17.81 28.40 13.45
N ASP A 432 -17.25 28.20 14.62
CA ASP A 432 -17.71 28.87 15.83
C ASP A 432 -17.14 30.32 15.97
N ASN A 433 -16.06 30.59 15.20
CA ASN A 433 -15.39 31.90 15.14
C ASN A 433 -14.79 32.17 13.76
N ASP A 434 -14.17 33.34 13.56
CA ASP A 434 -13.63 33.77 12.27
C ASP A 434 -12.41 32.95 11.85
N GLU A 435 -11.57 32.48 12.78
CA GLU A 435 -10.44 31.64 12.50
C GLU A 435 -10.87 30.23 12.02
N GLN A 436 -11.90 29.65 12.64
CA GLN A 436 -12.49 28.41 12.16
C GLN A 436 -13.11 28.57 10.77
N ASN A 437 -13.80 29.72 10.52
CA ASN A 437 -14.30 30.04 9.19
C ASN A 437 -13.16 30.16 8.16
N ALA A 438 -12.01 30.73 8.55
CA ALA A 438 -10.82 30.73 7.71
C ALA A 438 -10.29 29.32 7.43
N GLY A 439 -10.27 28.45 8.44
CA GLY A 439 -9.92 27.03 8.28
C GLY A 439 -10.82 26.30 7.28
N ILE A 440 -12.13 26.54 7.32
CA ILE A 440 -13.08 26.01 6.34
C ILE A 440 -12.74 26.51 4.93
N ARG A 441 -12.48 27.82 4.77
CA ARG A 441 -12.11 28.40 3.46
C ARG A 441 -10.83 27.81 2.88
N ILE A 442 -9.84 27.50 3.72
CA ILE A 442 -8.60 26.81 3.29
C ILE A 442 -8.94 25.49 2.60
N VAL A 443 -9.77 24.63 3.22
CA VAL A 443 -10.16 23.35 2.65
C VAL A 443 -10.95 23.54 1.36
N LEU A 444 -11.95 24.43 1.36
CA LEU A 444 -12.75 24.72 0.16
C LEU A 444 -11.88 25.16 -1.02
N ARG A 445 -10.82 25.93 -0.76
CA ARG A 445 -9.88 26.33 -1.82
C ARG A 445 -9.00 25.18 -2.25
N ALA A 446 -8.48 24.39 -1.31
CA ALA A 446 -7.60 23.25 -1.62
C ALA A 446 -8.31 22.15 -2.43
N MET A 447 -9.61 21.94 -2.24
CA MET A 447 -10.39 20.94 -2.97
C MET A 447 -10.46 21.19 -4.49
N GLU A 448 -10.12 22.39 -4.96
CA GLU A 448 -9.99 22.68 -6.40
C GLU A 448 -8.66 22.22 -7.01
N GLU A 449 -7.60 22.09 -6.20
CA GLU A 449 -6.23 21.93 -6.70
C GLU A 449 -6.01 20.63 -7.49
N PRO A 450 -6.59 19.47 -7.17
CA PRO A 450 -6.44 18.29 -8.01
C PRO A 450 -6.92 18.52 -9.45
N LEU A 451 -8.12 19.10 -9.64
CA LEU A 451 -8.60 19.44 -10.98
C LEU A 451 -7.71 20.51 -11.65
N ARG A 452 -7.30 21.56 -10.92
CA ARG A 452 -6.39 22.60 -11.42
C ARG A 452 -5.08 21.99 -11.94
N GLN A 453 -4.49 21.07 -11.18
CA GLN A 453 -3.23 20.44 -11.55
C GLN A 453 -3.38 19.52 -12.76
N ILE A 454 -4.46 18.73 -12.84
CA ILE A 454 -4.76 17.89 -14.00
C ILE A 454 -4.87 18.73 -15.28
N VAL A 455 -5.58 19.85 -15.19
CA VAL A 455 -5.77 20.79 -16.33
C VAL A 455 -4.46 21.47 -16.70
N ALA A 456 -3.68 21.93 -15.72
CA ALA A 456 -2.36 22.52 -15.96
C ALA A 456 -1.41 21.54 -16.66
N ASN A 457 -1.39 20.27 -16.22
CA ASN A 457 -0.58 19.22 -16.85
C ASN A 457 -1.08 18.89 -18.28
N ALA A 458 -2.37 19.12 -18.56
CA ALA A 458 -2.93 18.99 -19.91
C ALA A 458 -2.55 20.15 -20.84
N GLY A 459 -2.11 21.28 -20.28
CA GLY A 459 -1.73 22.48 -21.04
C GLY A 459 -2.88 23.48 -21.24
N ASP A 460 -4.00 23.29 -20.54
CA ASP A 460 -5.17 24.14 -20.59
C ASP A 460 -5.19 25.12 -19.40
N GLU A 461 -6.11 26.13 -19.46
CA GLU A 461 -6.22 27.16 -18.39
C GLU A 461 -7.05 26.65 -17.21
N PRO A 462 -6.43 26.39 -16.04
CA PRO A 462 -7.11 25.77 -14.91
C PRO A 462 -8.30 26.59 -14.37
N SER A 463 -8.19 27.92 -14.36
CA SER A 463 -9.22 28.77 -13.81
C SER A 463 -10.51 28.75 -14.61
N VAL A 464 -10.40 28.67 -15.93
CA VAL A 464 -11.54 28.56 -16.85
C VAL A 464 -12.25 27.23 -16.66
N VAL A 465 -11.46 26.13 -16.68
CA VAL A 465 -12.01 24.77 -16.56
C VAL A 465 -12.70 24.59 -15.20
N VAL A 466 -12.04 24.96 -14.10
CA VAL A 466 -12.63 24.84 -12.75
C VAL A 466 -13.94 25.63 -12.63
N ASN A 467 -13.99 26.84 -13.18
CA ASN A 467 -15.22 27.64 -13.16
C ASN A 467 -16.34 26.98 -13.98
N THR A 468 -16.03 26.47 -15.17
CA THR A 468 -16.99 25.76 -16.03
C THR A 468 -17.52 24.50 -15.36
N VAL A 469 -16.65 23.69 -14.76
CA VAL A 469 -17.03 22.49 -14.02
C VAL A 469 -17.87 22.84 -12.80
N ALA A 470 -17.53 23.91 -12.07
CA ALA A 470 -18.28 24.36 -10.90
C ALA A 470 -19.71 24.86 -11.24
N GLN A 471 -19.95 25.34 -12.45
CA GLN A 471 -21.30 25.73 -12.91
C GLN A 471 -22.16 24.53 -13.32
N GLY A 472 -21.54 23.37 -13.59
CA GLY A 472 -22.25 22.15 -13.94
C GLY A 472 -22.77 21.39 -12.70
N GLU A 473 -23.62 20.40 -12.94
CA GLU A 473 -24.25 19.57 -11.92
C GLU A 473 -23.87 18.08 -12.11
N GLY A 474 -24.09 17.28 -11.06
CA GLY A 474 -23.87 15.83 -11.09
C GLY A 474 -22.45 15.45 -11.51
N ASN A 475 -22.30 14.59 -12.51
CA ASN A 475 -21.01 14.08 -12.98
C ASN A 475 -20.38 14.96 -14.08
N PHE A 476 -20.99 16.10 -14.42
CA PHE A 476 -20.44 16.97 -15.45
C PHE A 476 -19.05 17.46 -15.09
N GLY A 477 -18.09 17.24 -15.99
CA GLY A 477 -16.69 17.58 -15.75
C GLY A 477 -15.90 17.73 -17.05
N TYR A 478 -14.59 17.83 -16.90
CA TYR A 478 -13.64 17.99 -18.00
C TYR A 478 -12.74 16.75 -18.13
N ASN A 479 -12.82 16.09 -19.29
CA ASN A 479 -11.92 15.00 -19.63
C ASN A 479 -10.59 15.57 -20.17
N ALA A 480 -9.57 15.62 -19.34
CA ALA A 480 -8.27 16.17 -19.72
C ALA A 480 -7.51 15.36 -20.79
N GLN A 481 -7.92 14.11 -21.05
CA GLN A 481 -7.35 13.30 -22.13
C GLN A 481 -7.82 13.78 -23.50
N THR A 482 -9.13 14.02 -23.66
CA THR A 482 -9.75 14.40 -24.93
C THR A 482 -9.93 15.90 -25.09
N GLY A 483 -9.97 16.67 -24.01
CA GLY A 483 -10.27 18.10 -23.99
C GLY A 483 -11.78 18.41 -24.02
N GLU A 484 -12.63 17.44 -23.75
CA GLU A 484 -14.09 17.55 -23.85
C GLU A 484 -14.77 17.67 -22.49
N TYR A 485 -15.91 18.37 -22.48
CA TYR A 485 -16.79 18.46 -21.31
C TYR A 485 -17.97 17.49 -21.47
N GLY A 486 -18.35 16.82 -20.39
CA GLY A 486 -19.49 15.90 -20.42
C GLY A 486 -19.69 15.19 -19.07
N ASP A 487 -20.59 14.20 -19.05
CA ASP A 487 -20.73 13.30 -17.90
C ASP A 487 -19.51 12.37 -17.82
N LEU A 488 -18.67 12.58 -16.79
CA LEU A 488 -17.42 11.83 -16.67
C LEU A 488 -17.63 10.35 -16.36
N VAL A 489 -18.76 9.99 -15.74
CA VAL A 489 -19.11 8.57 -15.49
C VAL A 489 -19.43 7.88 -16.82
N GLU A 490 -20.22 8.53 -17.71
CA GLU A 490 -20.49 8.01 -19.06
C GLU A 490 -19.22 7.94 -19.92
N MET A 491 -18.33 8.93 -19.77
CA MET A 491 -17.03 8.97 -20.43
C MET A 491 -16.01 7.97 -19.88
N GLY A 492 -16.36 7.26 -18.80
CA GLY A 492 -15.49 6.26 -18.16
C GLY A 492 -14.40 6.84 -17.26
N VAL A 493 -14.45 8.13 -16.91
CA VAL A 493 -13.49 8.79 -16.01
C VAL A 493 -14.03 8.69 -14.59
N LEU A 494 -13.57 7.66 -13.86
CA LEU A 494 -14.07 7.25 -12.56
C LEU A 494 -12.93 7.24 -11.53
N ASP A 495 -13.21 7.74 -10.31
CA ASP A 495 -12.30 7.61 -9.18
C ASP A 495 -12.96 6.75 -8.08
N PRO A 496 -12.19 5.87 -7.39
CA PRO A 496 -12.71 5.19 -6.20
C PRO A 496 -13.00 6.19 -5.08
N THR A 497 -14.16 6.08 -4.46
CA THR A 497 -14.56 6.96 -3.35
C THR A 497 -13.57 6.89 -2.20
N LYS A 498 -13.12 5.68 -1.85
CA LYS A 498 -12.11 5.43 -0.81
C LYS A 498 -10.81 6.19 -1.09
N VAL A 499 -10.32 6.18 -2.32
CA VAL A 499 -9.09 6.90 -2.73
C VAL A 499 -9.26 8.41 -2.55
N THR A 500 -10.35 8.97 -3.10
CA THR A 500 -10.59 10.43 -3.06
C THR A 500 -10.74 10.94 -1.62
N ARG A 501 -11.53 10.25 -0.77
CA ARG A 501 -11.72 10.67 0.62
C ARG A 501 -10.47 10.50 1.48
N THR A 502 -9.72 9.38 1.28
CA THR A 502 -8.49 9.10 2.03
C THR A 502 -7.41 10.12 1.70
N ALA A 503 -7.29 10.50 0.43
CA ALA A 503 -6.36 11.55 -0.01
C ALA A 503 -6.66 12.89 0.70
N LEU A 504 -7.92 13.32 0.76
CA LEU A 504 -8.30 14.54 1.46
C LEU A 504 -8.06 14.43 2.97
N GLN A 505 -8.41 13.32 3.58
CA GLN A 505 -8.28 13.09 5.03
C GLN A 505 -6.81 13.10 5.47
N ASN A 506 -5.93 12.36 4.77
CA ASN A 506 -4.51 12.28 5.10
C ASN A 506 -3.80 13.62 4.84
N ALA A 507 -4.13 14.28 3.72
CA ALA A 507 -3.61 15.61 3.41
C ALA A 507 -3.95 16.63 4.51
N ALA A 508 -5.20 16.71 4.92
CA ALA A 508 -5.63 17.63 5.96
C ALA A 508 -5.04 17.31 7.33
N SER A 509 -4.93 16.03 7.69
CA SER A 509 -4.34 15.59 8.95
C SER A 509 -2.91 16.10 9.10
N VAL A 510 -2.05 15.84 8.11
CA VAL A 510 -0.64 16.25 8.16
C VAL A 510 -0.49 17.76 7.97
N ALA A 511 -1.25 18.37 7.05
CA ALA A 511 -1.22 19.82 6.85
C ALA A 511 -1.60 20.59 8.12
N SER A 512 -2.60 20.11 8.88
CA SER A 512 -2.99 20.70 10.16
C SER A 512 -1.86 20.65 11.21
N LEU A 513 -1.07 19.55 11.24
CA LEU A 513 0.10 19.48 12.12
C LEU A 513 1.17 20.49 11.71
N ILE A 514 1.40 20.66 10.41
CA ILE A 514 2.33 21.64 9.88
C ILE A 514 1.91 23.07 10.26
N LEU A 515 0.64 23.42 10.08
CA LEU A 515 0.11 24.74 10.41
C LEU A 515 0.21 25.07 11.90
N THR A 516 0.08 24.06 12.77
CA THR A 516 0.18 24.21 14.24
C THR A 516 1.60 24.10 14.78
N THR A 517 2.60 23.84 13.93
CA THR A 517 4.00 23.74 14.35
C THR A 517 4.60 25.12 14.53
N ASP A 518 5.27 25.34 15.67
CA ASP A 518 5.97 26.58 16.01
C ASP A 518 7.47 26.40 16.28
N CYS A 519 7.92 25.15 16.44
CA CYS A 519 9.33 24.84 16.74
C CYS A 519 9.77 23.59 16.00
N MET A 520 10.99 23.62 15.45
CA MET A 520 11.64 22.48 14.83
C MET A 520 12.98 22.21 15.51
N VAL A 521 13.28 20.94 15.78
CA VAL A 521 14.51 20.50 16.43
C VAL A 521 15.23 19.48 15.54
N ALA A 522 16.44 19.78 15.12
CA ALA A 522 17.26 18.89 14.29
C ALA A 522 18.65 18.66 14.90
N ASP A 523 19.28 17.54 14.56
CA ASP A 523 20.68 17.29 14.90
C ASP A 523 21.58 18.25 14.11
N ILE A 524 22.57 18.85 14.79
CA ILE A 524 23.61 19.61 14.09
C ILE A 524 24.43 18.62 13.26
N PRO A 525 24.65 18.89 11.94
CA PRO A 525 25.54 18.07 11.14
C PRO A 525 26.91 17.99 11.83
N GLN A 526 27.42 16.80 12.06
CA GLN A 526 28.82 16.66 12.43
C GLN A 526 29.62 16.86 11.15
N ASP A 527 30.48 17.85 11.12
CA ASP A 527 31.49 17.91 10.08
C ASP A 527 32.28 16.60 10.14
N ASP A 528 32.26 15.83 9.07
CA ASP A 528 33.17 14.71 8.89
C ASP A 528 34.59 15.27 8.98
N LYS A 529 35.17 15.22 10.16
CA LYS A 529 36.61 15.51 10.31
C LYS A 529 37.30 14.45 9.45
N PRO A 530 38.09 14.87 8.46
CA PRO A 530 38.90 13.91 7.74
C PRO A 530 39.71 13.14 8.77
N MET A 531 39.65 11.80 8.73
CA MET A 531 40.55 10.97 9.54
C MET A 531 41.97 11.47 9.32
N PRO A 532 42.76 11.71 10.38
CA PRO A 532 44.13 12.12 10.18
C PRO A 532 44.84 11.03 9.38
N ALA A 533 45.24 11.38 8.17
CA ALA A 533 46.18 10.60 7.37
C ALA A 533 47.52 10.59 8.12
N GLY A 534 47.82 9.50 8.82
CA GLY A 534 49.04 9.41 9.57
C GLY A 534 49.08 8.23 10.52
N MET A 535 49.19 7.02 9.97
CA MET A 535 49.88 5.89 10.59
C MET A 535 50.17 4.80 9.53
N GLU A 536 50.69 5.19 8.40
CA GLU A 536 51.56 4.31 7.62
C GLU A 536 53.02 4.54 8.10
N GLY A 537 53.57 3.58 8.76
CA GLY A 537 54.99 3.60 9.05
C GLY A 537 55.35 3.29 10.49
N MET A 538 55.31 2.02 10.87
CA MET A 538 56.28 1.41 11.79
C MET A 538 55.98 -0.08 11.93
N GLY A 539 56.84 -0.91 11.40
CA GLY A 539 56.79 -2.36 11.63
C GLY A 539 57.64 -3.17 10.65
N GLY A 540 58.73 -2.65 10.22
CA GLY A 540 59.82 -3.49 9.73
C GLY A 540 60.58 -4.07 10.94
N MET A 541 60.44 -5.36 11.18
CA MET A 541 61.43 -6.10 11.99
C MET A 541 62.24 -7.03 11.09
N PRO A 542 63.56 -6.94 11.12
CA PRO A 542 64.43 -7.86 10.39
C PRO A 542 64.49 -9.18 11.17
N GLY A 543 64.69 -10.23 10.40
CA GLY A 543 64.71 -11.61 10.76
C GLY A 543 65.67 -12.03 11.87
N MET A 544 65.46 -13.22 12.35
CA MET A 544 66.49 -14.12 12.84
C MET A 544 66.02 -15.56 12.67
N MET A 545 66.89 -16.27 11.91
CA MET A 545 67.12 -17.71 11.87
C MET A 545 65.95 -18.66 11.61
#